data_6189e2ffb615c3e21cc0c4d4cb354d68
#
_entry.id   6189e2ffb615c3e21cc0c4d4cb354d68
#
_cell.length_a   1.000
_cell.length_b   1.000
_cell.length_c   1.000
_cell.angle_alpha   90.00
_cell.angle_beta   90.00
_cell.angle_gamma   90.00
#
_symmetry.space_group_name_H-M   'P 1'
#
loop_
_entity.id
_entity.type
_entity.pdbx_description
1 polymer ?
#
loop_
_entity_poly.entity_id
_entity_poly.type
_entity_poly.pdbx_seq_one_letter_code
_entity_poly.pdbx_strand_id
1 'polypeptide(L)'
;EWQNADQSLAVSLAFENKNVNLNNTLIPLIAGYCFLVIVTNKELQLKWPNDINLHEKKIGGILVEEKKGLICIGLGVNYFWENPSVPDAGSLYDKKIDNKLINLDAENWGRLVLDFIENDKFELSAYKEKLITLGKLVEYPEGRGWARDIDIDGSLIVETPEGGVINLTSPLITEVK
;
A
#
# COMPACT_ATOMS: atom_id res chain seq x y z
N GLU A 1 -16.88 -2.80 -5.06
CA GLU A 1 -17.63 -1.65 -4.52
C GLU A 1 -17.03 -1.25 -3.18
N TRP A 2 -16.69 0.03 -3.01
CA TRP A 2 -16.08 0.52 -1.76
C TRP A 2 -17.17 0.63 -0.69
N GLN A 3 -16.99 -0.03 0.45
CA GLN A 3 -17.90 0.10 1.59
C GLN A 3 -17.24 0.98 2.66
N ASN A 4 -18.04 1.83 3.28
CA ASN A 4 -17.55 2.75 4.30
C ASN A 4 -17.51 2.06 5.67
N ALA A 5 -16.36 2.14 6.34
CA ALA A 5 -16.24 1.84 7.77
C ALA A 5 -16.99 2.89 8.61
N ASP A 6 -17.28 2.56 9.88
CA ASP A 6 -17.93 3.49 10.82
C ASP A 6 -17.07 4.74 11.10
N GLN A 7 -15.74 4.59 11.00
CA GLN A 7 -14.78 5.67 11.09
C GLN A 7 -13.58 5.36 10.17
N SER A 8 -13.26 6.27 9.28
CA SER A 8 -12.19 6.08 8.30
C SER A 8 -11.37 7.35 8.11
N LEU A 9 -10.13 7.17 7.69
CA LEU A 9 -9.32 8.20 7.06
C LEU A 9 -9.51 8.08 5.54
N ALA A 10 -9.83 9.19 4.89
CA ALA A 10 -9.78 9.33 3.44
C ALA A 10 -9.09 10.67 3.12
N VAL A 11 -7.91 10.59 2.55
CA VAL A 11 -7.10 11.76 2.22
C VAL A 11 -6.53 11.62 0.81
N SER A 12 -6.40 12.73 0.12
CA SER A 12 -5.73 12.81 -1.18
C SER A 12 -4.65 13.86 -1.17
N LEU A 13 -3.52 13.52 -1.78
CA LEU A 13 -2.37 14.39 -2.00
C LEU A 13 -2.15 14.52 -3.50
N ALA A 14 -2.03 15.76 -4.00
CA ALA A 14 -1.74 16.01 -5.41
C ALA A 14 -0.50 16.90 -5.56
N PHE A 15 0.40 16.52 -6.46
CA PHE A 15 1.64 17.25 -6.73
C PHE A 15 2.15 17.01 -8.16
N GLU A 16 3.00 17.90 -8.64
CA GLU A 16 3.77 17.66 -9.86
C GLU A 16 5.02 16.84 -9.54
N ASN A 17 5.19 15.72 -10.22
CA ASN A 17 6.42 14.94 -10.07
C ASN A 17 7.59 15.66 -10.77
N LYS A 18 8.42 16.31 -9.99
CA LYS A 18 9.65 16.98 -10.45
C LYS A 18 10.88 16.08 -10.32
N ASN A 19 10.76 14.95 -9.66
CA ASN A 19 11.85 13.97 -9.53
C ASN A 19 11.84 13.05 -10.76
N VAL A 20 12.63 13.39 -11.74
CA VAL A 20 12.75 12.64 -13.02
C VAL A 20 13.31 11.22 -12.84
N ASN A 21 13.89 10.91 -11.69
CA ASN A 21 14.46 9.59 -11.40
C ASN A 21 13.47 8.67 -10.65
N LEU A 22 12.36 9.22 -10.12
CA LEU A 22 11.38 8.42 -9.42
C LEU A 22 10.47 7.71 -10.42
N ASN A 23 10.49 6.38 -10.37
CA ASN A 23 9.52 5.59 -11.10
C ASN A 23 8.14 5.69 -10.42
N ASN A 24 7.10 6.05 -11.19
CA ASN A 24 5.74 6.22 -10.66
C ASN A 24 5.16 4.93 -10.05
N THR A 25 5.67 3.76 -10.43
CA THR A 25 5.30 2.46 -9.85
C THR A 25 5.74 2.30 -8.39
N LEU A 26 6.75 3.08 -7.94
CA LEU A 26 7.17 3.12 -6.53
C LEU A 26 6.26 3.97 -5.65
N ILE A 27 5.48 4.88 -6.22
CA ILE A 27 4.66 5.83 -5.44
C ILE A 27 3.66 5.13 -4.51
N PRO A 28 2.90 4.12 -4.92
CA PRO A 28 2.01 3.42 -3.99
C PRO A 28 2.77 2.68 -2.88
N LEU A 29 3.99 2.19 -3.16
CA LEU A 29 4.83 1.53 -2.17
C LEU A 29 5.31 2.54 -1.12
N ILE A 30 5.79 3.70 -1.56
CA ILE A 30 6.20 4.82 -0.70
C ILE A 30 5.04 5.26 0.18
N ALA A 31 3.87 5.51 -0.43
CA ALA A 31 2.69 6.00 0.28
C ALA A 31 2.21 5.02 1.36
N GLY A 32 2.20 3.72 1.06
CA GLY A 32 1.88 2.67 2.03
C GLY A 32 2.90 2.59 3.16
N TYR A 33 4.18 2.60 2.84
CA TYR A 33 5.25 2.57 3.83
C TYR A 33 5.23 3.79 4.76
N CYS A 34 5.00 4.98 4.22
CA CYS A 34 4.85 6.21 5.02
C CYS A 34 3.71 6.08 6.04
N PHE A 35 2.60 5.41 5.70
CA PHE A 35 1.52 5.19 6.67
C PHE A 35 1.97 4.30 7.82
N LEU A 36 2.74 3.24 7.56
CA LEU A 36 3.31 2.39 8.61
C LEU A 36 4.26 3.16 9.53
N VAL A 37 5.02 4.09 8.99
CA VAL A 37 5.96 4.91 9.76
C VAL A 37 5.24 5.85 10.74
N ILE A 38 4.09 6.42 10.36
CA ILE A 38 3.34 7.31 11.26
C ILE A 38 2.52 6.57 12.33
N VAL A 39 2.10 5.32 12.05
CA VAL A 39 1.27 4.51 12.96
C VAL A 39 2.14 3.44 13.64
N THR A 40 3.05 3.87 14.50
CA THR A 40 4.12 3.01 15.07
C THR A 40 3.65 2.01 16.13
N ASN A 41 2.46 2.18 16.69
CA ASN A 41 1.95 1.35 17.79
C ASN A 41 1.15 0.12 17.33
N LYS A 42 1.18 -0.19 16.04
CA LYS A 42 0.48 -1.33 15.43
C LYS A 42 1.43 -2.14 14.57
N GLU A 43 1.26 -3.44 14.55
CA GLU A 43 1.99 -4.37 13.68
C GLU A 43 1.41 -4.36 12.27
N LEU A 44 1.50 -3.21 11.61
CA LEU A 44 1.03 -3.04 10.24
C LEU A 44 1.95 -3.75 9.26
N GLN A 45 1.36 -4.27 8.22
CA GLN A 45 2.01 -4.96 7.13
C GLN A 45 1.53 -4.40 5.79
N LEU A 46 2.34 -4.60 4.78
CA LEU A 46 2.01 -4.20 3.41
C LEU A 46 1.74 -5.43 2.56
N LYS A 47 0.77 -5.31 1.67
CA LYS A 47 0.51 -6.30 0.63
C LYS A 47 0.64 -5.62 -0.72
N TRP A 48 1.55 -6.14 -1.54
CA TRP A 48 1.81 -5.58 -2.87
C TRP A 48 0.55 -5.60 -3.74
N PRO A 49 0.31 -4.56 -4.54
CA PRO A 49 1.15 -3.36 -4.65
C PRO A 49 0.75 -2.21 -3.71
N ASN A 50 -0.45 -2.22 -3.12
CA ASN A 50 -1.06 -1.00 -2.59
C ASN A 50 -1.96 -1.21 -1.36
N ASP A 51 -1.96 -2.39 -0.75
CA ASP A 51 -2.81 -2.69 0.39
C ASP A 51 -2.06 -2.56 1.72
N ILE A 52 -2.78 -2.08 2.74
CA ILE A 52 -2.33 -2.02 4.13
C ILE A 52 -3.12 -3.03 4.93
N ASN A 53 -2.41 -3.89 5.65
CA ASN A 53 -2.97 -4.99 6.42
C ASN A 53 -2.62 -4.90 7.91
N LEU A 54 -3.51 -5.43 8.73
CA LEU A 54 -3.30 -5.69 10.14
C LEU A 54 -3.85 -7.09 10.45
N HIS A 55 -3.01 -7.98 11.00
CA HIS A 55 -3.38 -9.37 11.31
C HIS A 55 -4.06 -10.07 10.11
N GLU A 56 -3.43 -10.02 8.94
CA GLU A 56 -3.92 -10.60 7.67
C GLU A 56 -5.20 -9.97 7.09
N LYS A 57 -5.84 -9.03 7.81
CA LYS A 57 -7.02 -8.31 7.33
C LYS A 57 -6.61 -7.03 6.62
N LYS A 58 -7.23 -6.76 5.49
CA LYS A 58 -7.07 -5.47 4.79
C LYS A 58 -7.76 -4.37 5.58
N ILE A 59 -7.00 -3.38 6.02
CA ILE A 59 -7.50 -2.20 6.72
C ILE A 59 -7.49 -0.95 5.88
N GLY A 60 -6.76 -0.93 4.77
CA GLY A 60 -6.65 0.24 3.92
C GLY A 60 -6.02 -0.05 2.57
N GLY A 61 -5.92 0.99 1.76
CA GLY A 61 -5.30 0.90 0.45
C GLY A 61 -4.93 2.26 -0.12
N ILE A 62 -4.03 2.23 -1.10
CA ILE A 62 -3.53 3.40 -1.82
C ILE A 62 -4.03 3.35 -3.27
N LEU A 63 -4.47 4.49 -3.79
CA LEU A 63 -4.78 4.68 -5.19
C LEU A 63 -3.86 5.77 -5.74
N VAL A 64 -3.22 5.51 -6.86
CA VAL A 64 -2.37 6.50 -7.54
C VAL A 64 -2.91 6.70 -8.95
N GLU A 65 -3.14 7.95 -9.30
CA GLU A 65 -3.56 8.37 -10.62
C GLU A 65 -2.59 9.44 -11.14
N GLU A 66 -2.23 9.36 -12.41
CA GLU A 66 -1.43 10.38 -13.08
C GLU A 66 -2.20 10.94 -14.27
N LYS A 67 -2.20 12.26 -14.38
CA LYS A 67 -2.76 12.95 -15.53
C LYS A 67 -1.95 14.21 -15.83
N LYS A 68 -1.34 14.25 -17.04
CA LYS A 68 -0.57 15.41 -17.53
C LYS A 68 0.54 15.87 -16.59
N GLY A 69 1.26 14.92 -15.98
CA GLY A 69 2.36 15.20 -15.06
C GLY A 69 1.91 15.55 -13.63
N LEU A 70 0.60 15.66 -13.37
CA LEU A 70 0.06 15.77 -12.03
C LEU A 70 -0.22 14.36 -11.47
N ILE A 71 0.38 14.05 -10.34
CA ILE A 71 0.14 12.81 -9.62
C ILE A 71 -0.83 13.09 -8.48
N CYS A 72 -1.85 12.24 -8.36
CA CYS A 72 -2.79 12.24 -7.24
C CYS A 72 -2.69 10.90 -6.52
N ILE A 73 -2.41 10.95 -5.22
CA ILE A 73 -2.35 9.78 -4.34
C ILE A 73 -3.53 9.85 -3.39
N GLY A 74 -4.40 8.84 -3.41
CA GLY A 74 -5.45 8.64 -2.42
C GLY A 74 -5.03 7.60 -1.40
N LEU A 75 -5.21 7.87 -0.12
CA LEU A 75 -5.09 6.91 0.98
C LEU A 75 -6.44 6.75 1.66
N GLY A 76 -6.93 5.50 1.72
CA GLY A 76 -8.11 5.12 2.48
C GLY A 76 -7.74 4.11 3.57
N VAL A 77 -8.11 4.37 4.84
CA VAL A 77 -7.87 3.44 5.95
C VAL A 77 -9.10 3.37 6.85
N ASN A 78 -9.54 2.16 7.16
CA ASN A 78 -10.58 1.89 8.13
C ASN A 78 -10.01 2.06 9.54
N TYR A 79 -10.40 3.10 10.24
CA TYR A 79 -9.96 3.34 11.62
C TYR A 79 -10.75 2.54 12.62
N PHE A 80 -12.05 2.48 12.44
CA PHE A 80 -12.94 1.62 13.22
C PHE A 80 -14.06 1.07 12.33
N TRP A 81 -14.34 -0.22 12.47
CA TRP A 81 -15.43 -0.89 11.77
C TRP A 81 -15.99 -2.00 12.66
N GLU A 82 -17.17 -1.79 13.21
CA GLU A 82 -17.75 -2.70 14.18
C GLU A 82 -18.09 -4.07 13.58
N ASN A 83 -18.71 -4.07 12.40
CA ASN A 83 -19.15 -5.27 11.71
C ASN A 83 -18.79 -5.21 10.22
N PRO A 84 -17.54 -5.50 9.82
CA PRO A 84 -17.16 -5.54 8.41
C PRO A 84 -18.00 -6.55 7.65
N SER A 85 -18.72 -6.10 6.62
CA SER A 85 -19.51 -6.98 5.73
C SER A 85 -18.67 -7.52 4.57
N VAL A 86 -17.46 -7.03 4.39
CA VAL A 86 -16.53 -7.47 3.36
C VAL A 86 -15.62 -8.55 3.95
N PRO A 87 -15.52 -9.73 3.32
CA PRO A 87 -14.57 -10.75 3.73
C PRO A 87 -13.14 -10.20 3.80
N ASP A 88 -12.37 -10.63 4.80
CA ASP A 88 -10.97 -10.23 5.02
C ASP A 88 -10.75 -8.72 5.22
N ALA A 89 -11.81 -7.91 5.40
CA ALA A 89 -11.69 -6.52 5.82
C ALA A 89 -11.54 -6.39 7.33
N GLY A 90 -10.81 -5.37 7.76
CA GLY A 90 -10.59 -5.04 9.16
C GLY A 90 -10.49 -3.55 9.39
N SER A 91 -10.15 -3.18 10.62
CA SER A 91 -9.91 -1.80 11.03
C SER A 91 -8.71 -1.68 11.95
N LEU A 92 -8.17 -0.48 12.04
CA LEU A 92 -6.95 -0.17 12.80
C LEU A 92 -7.18 -0.26 14.33
N TYR A 93 -8.39 0.07 14.78
CA TYR A 93 -8.78 0.09 16.19
C TYR A 93 -10.06 -0.71 16.45
N ASP A 94 -10.19 -1.26 17.65
CA ASP A 94 -11.37 -2.01 18.10
C ASP A 94 -12.50 -1.10 18.62
N LYS A 95 -12.26 0.20 18.67
CA LYS A 95 -13.23 1.23 19.11
C LYS A 95 -12.99 2.55 18.41
N LYS A 96 -14.01 3.39 18.39
CA LYS A 96 -13.90 4.77 17.86
C LYS A 96 -12.85 5.56 18.62
N ILE A 97 -12.09 6.36 17.89
CA ILE A 97 -11.06 7.25 18.42
C ILE A 97 -11.42 8.72 18.16
N ASP A 98 -10.65 9.65 18.72
CA ASP A 98 -10.83 11.08 18.45
C ASP A 98 -10.47 11.39 16.98
N ASN A 99 -11.38 12.04 16.27
CA ASN A 99 -11.16 12.45 14.88
C ASN A 99 -9.94 13.39 14.72
N LYS A 100 -9.52 14.08 15.80
CA LYS A 100 -8.29 14.87 15.76
C LYS A 100 -7.05 14.04 15.49
N LEU A 101 -7.01 12.80 16.01
CA LEU A 101 -5.90 11.88 15.72
C LEU A 101 -5.90 11.47 14.24
N ILE A 102 -7.07 11.16 13.69
CA ILE A 102 -7.20 10.81 12.25
C ILE A 102 -6.72 11.97 11.37
N ASN A 103 -7.12 13.20 11.70
CA ASN A 103 -6.69 14.37 10.94
C ASN A 103 -5.17 14.61 11.05
N LEU A 104 -4.60 14.40 12.24
CA LEU A 104 -3.16 14.50 12.46
C LEU A 104 -2.39 13.45 11.66
N ASP A 105 -2.87 12.22 11.62
CA ASP A 105 -2.28 11.14 10.83
C ASP A 105 -2.35 11.46 9.33
N ALA A 106 -3.47 12.03 8.85
CA ALA A 106 -3.60 12.48 7.46
C ALA A 106 -2.56 13.55 7.09
N GLU A 107 -2.39 14.57 7.95
CA GLU A 107 -1.40 15.64 7.74
C GLU A 107 0.04 15.10 7.77
N ASN A 108 0.36 14.28 8.76
CA ASN A 108 1.69 13.69 8.91
C ASN A 108 2.02 12.77 7.75
N TRP A 109 1.05 11.96 7.29
CA TRP A 109 1.21 11.11 6.12
C TRP A 109 1.54 11.93 4.87
N GLY A 110 0.74 12.95 4.57
CA GLY A 110 0.96 13.78 3.39
C GLY A 110 2.33 14.46 3.38
N ARG A 111 2.77 15.01 4.52
CA ARG A 111 4.09 15.62 4.67
C ARG A 111 5.22 14.60 4.48
N LEU A 112 5.06 13.40 5.07
CA LEU A 112 6.08 12.36 5.00
C LEU A 112 6.22 11.80 3.57
N VAL A 113 5.10 11.60 2.86
CA VAL A 113 5.12 11.14 1.46
C VAL A 113 5.86 12.14 0.57
N LEU A 114 5.57 13.44 0.70
CA LEU A 114 6.29 14.48 -0.05
C LEU A 114 7.77 14.48 0.28
N ASP A 115 8.14 14.42 1.56
CA ASP A 115 9.53 14.40 2.00
C ASP A 115 10.29 13.18 1.46
N PHE A 116 9.66 12.01 1.41
CA PHE A 116 10.26 10.80 0.84
C PHE A 116 10.46 10.89 -0.67
N ILE A 117 9.50 11.48 -1.38
CA ILE A 117 9.58 11.65 -2.83
C ILE A 117 10.59 12.74 -3.22
N GLU A 118 10.56 13.90 -2.56
CA GLU A 118 11.40 15.04 -2.89
C GLU A 118 12.88 14.83 -2.53
N ASN A 119 13.14 14.08 -1.45
CA ASN A 119 14.48 13.88 -0.91
C ASN A 119 15.03 12.46 -1.12
N ASP A 120 14.36 11.64 -1.95
CA ASP A 120 14.77 10.26 -2.30
C ASP A 120 15.09 9.40 -1.06
N LYS A 121 14.20 9.44 -0.05
CA LYS A 121 14.41 8.76 1.23
C LYS A 121 13.87 7.33 1.28
N PHE A 122 13.24 6.86 0.21
CA PHE A 122 12.64 5.55 0.19
C PHE A 122 13.68 4.44 0.03
N GLU A 123 13.75 3.58 1.03
CA GLU A 123 14.57 2.38 0.99
C GLU A 123 13.71 1.15 0.73
N LEU A 124 13.86 0.56 -0.43
CA LEU A 124 13.09 -0.62 -0.87
C LEU A 124 13.29 -1.81 0.09
N SER A 125 14.45 -1.95 0.71
CA SER A 125 14.74 -2.98 1.72
C SER A 125 13.82 -2.86 2.94
N ALA A 126 13.62 -1.66 3.46
CA ALA A 126 12.72 -1.41 4.59
C ALA A 126 11.25 -1.69 4.26
N TYR A 127 10.83 -1.41 3.02
CA TYR A 127 9.51 -1.81 2.53
C TYR A 127 9.35 -3.34 2.48
N LYS A 128 10.36 -4.06 1.93
CA LYS A 128 10.34 -5.53 1.80
C LYS A 128 10.20 -6.23 3.15
N GLU A 129 10.78 -5.69 4.23
CA GLU A 129 10.65 -6.24 5.60
C GLU A 129 9.20 -6.21 6.12
N LYS A 130 8.37 -5.32 5.59
CA LYS A 130 6.96 -5.19 5.97
C LYS A 130 6.00 -5.90 5.01
N LEU A 131 6.53 -6.49 3.93
CA LEU A 131 5.74 -7.01 2.84
C LEU A 131 5.33 -8.47 3.09
N ILE A 132 4.03 -8.73 3.23
CA ILE A 132 3.49 -10.08 3.43
C ILE A 132 3.32 -10.89 2.15
N THR A 133 3.45 -10.27 0.98
CA THR A 133 3.31 -10.94 -0.32
C THR A 133 4.48 -11.86 -0.62
N LEU A 134 5.69 -11.54 -0.15
CA LEU A 134 6.88 -12.34 -0.44
C LEU A 134 6.78 -13.76 0.12
N GLY A 135 7.20 -14.73 -0.67
CA GLY A 135 7.13 -16.17 -0.36
C GLY A 135 5.76 -16.80 -0.60
N LYS A 136 4.74 -16.03 -0.97
CA LYS A 136 3.40 -16.56 -1.26
C LYS A 136 3.22 -16.94 -2.72
N LEU A 137 2.32 -17.89 -2.97
CA LEU A 137 1.84 -18.22 -4.29
C LEU A 137 0.84 -17.13 -4.71
N VAL A 138 1.05 -16.55 -5.88
CA VAL A 138 0.18 -15.52 -6.46
C VAL A 138 -0.35 -15.98 -7.82
N GLU A 139 -1.59 -15.62 -8.11
CA GLU A 139 -2.20 -15.78 -9.43
C GLU A 139 -2.24 -14.43 -10.15
N TYR A 140 -1.98 -14.46 -11.44
CA TYR A 140 -2.02 -13.31 -12.35
C TYR A 140 -2.67 -13.76 -13.67
N PRO A 141 -3.06 -12.86 -14.58
CA PRO A 141 -3.87 -13.22 -15.75
C PRO A 141 -3.30 -14.35 -16.62
N GLU A 142 -1.98 -14.44 -16.71
CA GLU A 142 -1.30 -15.43 -17.57
C GLU A 142 -0.89 -16.70 -16.82
N GLY A 143 -1.08 -16.78 -15.48
CA GLY A 143 -0.68 -17.96 -14.73
C GLY A 143 -0.58 -17.76 -13.22
N ARG A 144 0.34 -18.53 -12.61
CA ARG A 144 0.62 -18.44 -11.17
C ARG A 144 2.11 -18.67 -10.91
N GLY A 145 2.60 -18.20 -9.78
CA GLY A 145 3.99 -18.39 -9.35
C GLY A 145 4.24 -17.86 -7.95
N TRP A 146 5.44 -18.06 -7.46
CA TRP A 146 5.82 -17.58 -6.12
C TRP A 146 6.41 -16.18 -6.18
N ALA A 147 5.85 -15.28 -5.38
CA ALA A 147 6.39 -13.95 -5.18
C ALA A 147 7.76 -14.04 -4.49
N ARG A 148 8.84 -13.66 -5.19
CA ARG A 148 10.20 -13.84 -4.72
C ARG A 148 10.83 -12.56 -4.21
N ASP A 149 10.60 -11.45 -4.91
CA ASP A 149 11.21 -10.17 -4.55
C ASP A 149 10.43 -9.00 -5.18
N ILE A 150 10.84 -7.78 -4.84
CA ILE A 150 10.44 -6.54 -5.52
C ILE A 150 11.65 -5.98 -6.24
N ASP A 151 11.49 -5.69 -7.52
CA ASP A 151 12.53 -5.07 -8.35
C ASP A 151 12.70 -3.58 -8.01
N ILE A 152 13.78 -2.98 -8.47
CA ILE A 152 14.10 -1.57 -8.22
C ILE A 152 13.04 -0.60 -8.77
N ASP A 153 12.29 -1.04 -9.76
CA ASP A 153 11.17 -0.26 -10.33
C ASP A 153 9.84 -0.46 -9.58
N GLY A 154 9.82 -1.28 -8.52
CA GLY A 154 8.62 -1.59 -7.73
C GLY A 154 7.77 -2.76 -8.27
N SER A 155 8.17 -3.39 -9.37
CA SER A 155 7.50 -4.58 -9.90
C SER A 155 7.70 -5.79 -8.99
N LEU A 156 6.71 -6.70 -8.96
CA LEU A 156 6.80 -7.95 -8.21
C LEU A 156 7.51 -9.01 -9.06
N ILE A 157 8.62 -9.52 -8.58
CA ILE A 157 9.35 -10.64 -9.19
C ILE A 157 8.67 -11.94 -8.79
N VAL A 158 8.20 -12.69 -9.79
CA VAL A 158 7.51 -13.96 -9.60
C VAL A 158 8.28 -15.08 -10.33
N GLU A 159 8.54 -16.15 -9.58
CA GLU A 159 9.08 -17.39 -10.12
C GLU A 159 7.93 -18.31 -10.54
N THR A 160 7.89 -18.69 -11.83
CA THR A 160 6.87 -19.60 -12.36
C THR A 160 7.15 -21.05 -11.99
N PRO A 161 6.15 -21.95 -12.03
CA PRO A 161 6.35 -23.38 -11.74
C PRO A 161 7.38 -24.05 -12.67
N GLU A 162 7.57 -23.51 -13.87
CA GLU A 162 8.52 -24.00 -14.87
C GLU A 162 9.96 -23.47 -14.64
N GLY A 163 10.17 -22.68 -13.57
CA GLY A 163 11.47 -22.09 -13.22
C GLY A 163 11.82 -20.81 -13.98
N GLY A 164 10.86 -20.24 -14.71
CA GLY A 164 10.99 -18.90 -15.31
C GLY A 164 10.81 -17.79 -14.29
N VAL A 165 11.26 -16.57 -14.63
CA VAL A 165 11.08 -15.38 -13.82
C VAL A 165 10.33 -14.33 -14.64
N ILE A 166 9.31 -13.71 -14.04
CA ILE A 166 8.53 -12.63 -14.64
C ILE A 166 8.41 -11.47 -13.67
N ASN A 167 8.29 -10.26 -14.21
CA ASN A 167 8.04 -9.03 -13.43
C ASN A 167 6.61 -8.58 -13.66
N LEU A 168 5.83 -8.46 -12.58
CA LEU A 168 4.45 -7.99 -12.60
C LEU A 168 4.37 -6.54 -12.16
N THR A 169 3.73 -5.70 -12.97
CA THR A 169 3.52 -4.26 -12.69
C THR A 169 2.07 -3.92 -12.40
N SER A 170 1.15 -4.88 -12.60
CA SER A 170 -0.30 -4.68 -12.48
C SER A 170 -0.81 -5.08 -11.10
N PRO A 171 -1.80 -4.37 -10.55
CA PRO A 171 -2.49 -4.76 -9.31
C PRO A 171 -3.42 -5.97 -9.46
N LEU A 172 -3.51 -6.58 -10.64
CA LEU A 172 -4.37 -7.74 -10.90
C LEU A 172 -3.72 -9.05 -10.46
N ILE A 173 -3.22 -9.12 -9.23
CA ILE A 173 -2.78 -10.37 -8.62
C ILE A 173 -3.70 -10.77 -7.47
N THR A 174 -3.87 -12.08 -7.28
CA THR A 174 -4.58 -12.64 -6.14
C THR A 174 -3.66 -13.64 -5.44
N GLU A 175 -3.55 -13.57 -4.12
CA GLU A 175 -2.88 -14.62 -3.35
C GLU A 175 -3.72 -15.89 -3.35
N VAL A 176 -3.09 -17.01 -3.63
CA VAL A 176 -3.72 -18.33 -3.55
C VAL A 176 -3.75 -18.74 -2.08
N LYS A 177 -4.96 -18.96 -1.56
CA LYS A 177 -5.18 -19.42 -0.18
C LYS A 177 -4.94 -20.90 -0.05
#